data_8b9d6ee03f2e2785220e4554a5fb72dc
#
_entry.id   8b9d6ee03f2e2785220e4554a5fb72dc
#
_cell.length_a   1.000
_cell.length_b   1.000
_cell.length_c   1.000
_cell.angle_alpha   90.00
_cell.angle_beta   90.00
_cell.angle_gamma   90.00
#
_symmetry.space_group_name_H-M   'P 1'
#
loop_
_entity.id
_entity.type
_entity.pdbx_description
1 polymer ?
#
loop_
_entity_poly.entity_id
_entity_poly.type
_entity_poly.pdbx_seq_one_letter_code
_entity_poly.pdbx_strand_id
1 'polypeptide(L)'
;VISSHDQPAAIDWPELHAQATAVMHLAYAPYSRFKVGVAAMVDDGRIITGCNVENASYGIGLCAECGLVSELHRTGGGRLLAVSCVDQHGSALMPCGRCRQLLWEFGGPDCLMMTPEGVRTLADILPQAFGPDDLISRAEANGPSL
;
A
#
# COMPACT_ATOMS: atom_id res chain seq x y z
N VAL A 1 15.16 -31.48 -1.71
CA VAL A 1 16.16 -30.39 -1.70
C VAL A 1 15.44 -29.15 -2.26
N ILE A 2 14.96 -28.28 -1.38
CA ILE A 2 14.33 -27.00 -1.76
C ILE A 2 15.46 -26.09 -2.21
N SER A 3 15.38 -25.63 -3.46
CA SER A 3 16.33 -24.71 -4.08
C SER A 3 16.39 -23.42 -3.28
N SER A 4 17.60 -22.93 -2.98
CA SER A 4 17.88 -21.71 -2.21
C SER A 4 17.50 -20.40 -2.92
N HIS A 5 16.58 -20.43 -3.91
CA HIS A 5 16.19 -19.30 -4.73
C HIS A 5 14.79 -18.74 -4.42
N ASP A 6 14.07 -19.29 -3.44
CA ASP A 6 12.68 -18.94 -3.12
C ASP A 6 12.49 -18.26 -1.74
N GLN A 7 13.53 -17.66 -1.17
CA GLN A 7 13.29 -16.77 -0.03
C GLN A 7 12.95 -15.37 -0.56
N PRO A 8 11.82 -14.79 -0.15
CA PRO A 8 11.54 -13.39 -0.49
C PRO A 8 12.70 -12.54 0.01
N ALA A 9 13.15 -11.60 -0.83
CA ALA A 9 14.21 -10.67 -0.46
C ALA A 9 13.87 -10.03 0.89
N ALA A 10 14.86 -9.96 1.80
CA ALA A 10 14.68 -9.34 3.11
C ALA A 10 14.17 -7.89 2.92
N ILE A 11 13.18 -7.49 3.73
CA ILE A 11 12.63 -6.13 3.69
C ILE A 11 13.62 -5.15 4.27
N ASP A 12 14.04 -4.19 3.47
CA ASP A 12 14.86 -3.06 3.92
C ASP A 12 13.95 -1.93 4.41
N TRP A 13 13.55 -2.00 5.67
CA TRP A 13 12.67 -1.00 6.28
C TRP A 13 13.29 0.40 6.34
N PRO A 14 14.60 0.58 6.65
CA PRO A 14 15.23 1.88 6.54
C PRO A 14 15.15 2.49 5.16
N GLU A 15 15.34 1.72 4.09
CA GLU A 15 15.22 2.21 2.73
C GLU A 15 13.78 2.58 2.37
N LEU A 16 12.80 1.74 2.73
CA LEU A 16 11.39 2.08 2.53
C LEU A 16 11.00 3.37 3.25
N HIS A 17 11.46 3.54 4.49
CA HIS A 17 11.22 4.77 5.25
C HIS A 17 11.86 5.98 4.59
N ALA A 18 13.10 5.85 4.09
CA ALA A 18 13.80 6.94 3.41
C ALA A 18 13.07 7.35 2.12
N GLN A 19 12.61 6.39 1.32
CA GLN A 19 11.86 6.63 0.09
C GLN A 19 10.49 7.26 0.38
N ALA A 20 9.78 6.78 1.39
CA ALA A 20 8.51 7.37 1.81
C ALA A 20 8.68 8.82 2.27
N THR A 21 9.74 9.10 3.03
CA THR A 21 10.04 10.46 3.50
C THR A 21 10.42 11.38 2.33
N ALA A 22 11.21 10.90 1.39
CA ALA A 22 11.60 11.68 0.21
C ALA A 22 10.37 12.08 -0.63
N VAL A 23 9.47 11.14 -0.92
CA VAL A 23 8.28 11.43 -1.73
C VAL A 23 7.28 12.29 -0.97
N MET A 24 7.21 12.20 0.35
CA MET A 24 6.37 13.05 1.19
C MET A 24 6.64 14.53 0.96
N HIS A 25 7.89 14.92 0.76
CA HIS A 25 8.23 16.32 0.48
C HIS A 25 7.67 16.84 -0.84
N LEU A 26 7.30 15.95 -1.77
CA LEU A 26 6.68 16.29 -3.05
C LEU A 26 5.16 16.40 -2.98
N ALA A 27 4.54 16.07 -1.85
CA ALA A 27 3.10 16.12 -1.67
C ALA A 27 2.54 17.53 -1.90
N TYR A 28 1.35 17.57 -2.49
CA TYR A 28 0.58 18.80 -2.68
C TYR A 28 -0.53 18.88 -1.64
N ALA A 29 -0.28 19.60 -0.56
CA ALA A 29 -1.19 19.69 0.58
C ALA A 29 -1.38 21.15 1.05
N PRO A 30 -1.86 22.09 0.17
CA PRO A 30 -1.94 23.50 0.50
C PRO A 30 -3.06 23.83 1.50
N TYR A 31 -4.08 22.99 1.62
CA TYR A 31 -5.25 23.21 2.47
C TYR A 31 -5.05 22.66 3.87
N SER A 32 -4.74 21.38 3.99
CA SER A 32 -4.51 20.73 5.29
C SER A 32 -3.11 20.99 5.86
N ARG A 33 -2.14 21.22 4.99
CA ARG A 33 -0.70 21.26 5.31
C ARG A 33 -0.20 19.94 5.90
N PHE A 34 -0.95 18.85 5.68
CA PHE A 34 -0.61 17.52 6.14
C PHE A 34 -0.07 16.70 4.97
N LYS A 35 1.25 16.64 4.87
CA LYS A 35 1.93 15.88 3.82
C LYS A 35 2.11 14.44 4.23
N VAL A 36 1.85 13.53 3.30
CA VAL A 36 1.99 12.08 3.46
C VAL A 36 2.81 11.52 2.33
N GLY A 37 3.72 10.62 2.66
CA GLY A 37 4.46 9.83 1.69
C GLY A 37 4.32 8.35 2.00
N VAL A 38 4.33 7.53 0.96
CA VAL A 38 4.29 6.08 1.08
C VAL A 38 5.28 5.45 0.12
N ALA A 39 5.94 4.39 0.57
CA ALA A 39 6.81 3.55 -0.24
C ALA A 39 6.45 2.08 -0.01
N ALA A 40 6.56 1.27 -1.05
CA ALA A 40 6.32 -0.15 -0.96
C ALA A 40 7.35 -0.94 -1.75
N MET A 41 7.69 -2.12 -1.24
CA MET A 41 8.47 -3.11 -1.96
C MET A 41 7.53 -4.05 -2.72
N VAL A 42 7.80 -4.22 -4.00
CA VAL A 42 7.10 -5.14 -4.90
C VAL A 42 7.84 -6.49 -4.91
N ASP A 43 7.14 -7.55 -5.27
CA ASP A 43 7.67 -8.93 -5.27
C ASP A 43 8.85 -9.16 -6.22
N ASP A 44 9.07 -8.29 -7.20
CA ASP A 44 10.25 -8.30 -8.07
C ASP A 44 11.43 -7.44 -7.57
N GLY A 45 11.30 -6.86 -6.37
CA GLY A 45 12.32 -6.04 -5.72
C GLY A 45 12.25 -4.55 -6.02
N ARG A 46 11.34 -4.09 -6.91
CA ARG A 46 11.12 -2.65 -7.12
C ARG A 46 10.63 -1.99 -5.84
N ILE A 47 11.07 -0.75 -5.63
CA ILE A 47 10.45 0.16 -4.67
C ILE A 47 9.65 1.19 -5.45
N ILE A 48 8.38 1.32 -5.11
CA ILE A 48 7.45 2.28 -5.68
C ILE A 48 7.00 3.26 -4.60
N THR A 49 6.60 4.45 -5.00
CA THR A 49 6.28 5.53 -4.06
C THR A 49 5.00 6.27 -4.47
N GLY A 50 4.43 7.01 -3.52
CA GLY A 50 3.31 7.91 -3.75
C GLY A 50 3.25 8.98 -2.68
N CYS A 51 2.62 10.11 -3.01
CA CYS A 51 2.36 11.20 -2.08
C CYS A 51 0.92 11.68 -2.24
N ASN A 52 0.37 12.33 -1.19
CA ASN A 52 -0.97 12.87 -1.28
C ASN A 52 -1.02 14.13 -2.14
N VAL A 53 -2.14 14.28 -2.84
CA VAL A 53 -2.42 15.42 -3.70
C VAL A 53 -3.83 15.92 -3.39
N GLU A 54 -3.91 17.07 -2.75
CA GLU A 54 -5.18 17.69 -2.40
C GLU A 54 -5.81 18.42 -3.58
N ASN A 55 -7.07 18.75 -3.43
CA ASN A 55 -7.83 19.54 -4.39
C ASN A 55 -8.77 20.49 -3.63
N ALA A 56 -9.04 21.66 -4.19
CA ALA A 56 -10.03 22.59 -3.63
C ALA A 56 -11.42 21.94 -3.53
N SER A 57 -11.73 20.99 -4.41
CA SER A 57 -12.84 20.08 -4.27
C SER A 57 -12.39 18.89 -3.41
N TYR A 58 -12.68 18.93 -2.12
CA TYR A 58 -12.17 17.96 -1.14
C TYR A 58 -12.51 16.51 -1.48
N GLY A 59 -13.64 16.27 -2.15
CA GLY A 59 -14.07 14.90 -2.51
C GLY A 59 -13.21 14.20 -3.54
N ILE A 60 -12.36 14.92 -4.26
CA ILE A 60 -11.47 14.34 -5.29
C ILE A 60 -9.98 14.37 -4.92
N GLY A 61 -9.67 14.70 -3.68
CA GLY A 61 -8.31 14.59 -3.15
C GLY A 61 -7.81 13.14 -3.23
N LEU A 62 -6.50 12.97 -3.47
CA LEU A 62 -5.86 11.67 -3.60
C LEU A 62 -4.97 11.40 -2.38
N CYS A 63 -5.22 10.29 -1.69
CA CYS A 63 -4.28 9.79 -0.70
C CYS A 63 -2.98 9.35 -1.35
N ALA A 64 -1.90 9.32 -0.59
CA ALA A 64 -0.58 8.89 -1.08
C ALA A 64 -0.60 7.50 -1.70
N GLU A 65 -1.39 6.59 -1.13
CA GLU A 65 -1.52 5.21 -1.58
C GLU A 65 -2.19 5.09 -2.97
N CYS A 66 -3.00 6.05 -3.37
CA CYS A 66 -3.55 6.09 -4.74
C CYS A 66 -2.44 6.27 -5.77
N GLY A 67 -1.51 7.17 -5.51
CA GLY A 67 -0.32 7.37 -6.34
C GLY A 67 0.58 6.14 -6.37
N LEU A 68 0.78 5.50 -5.21
CA LEU A 68 1.55 4.26 -5.09
C LEU A 68 0.98 3.14 -5.98
N VAL A 69 -0.32 2.91 -5.92
CA VAL A 69 -0.98 1.85 -6.70
C VAL A 69 -0.95 2.17 -8.20
N SER A 70 -1.10 3.43 -8.57
CA SER A 70 -0.93 3.85 -9.96
C SER A 70 0.49 3.58 -10.45
N GLU A 71 1.50 3.88 -9.65
CA GLU A 71 2.91 3.62 -9.94
C GLU A 71 3.19 2.11 -10.04
N LEU A 72 2.59 1.29 -9.19
CA LEU A 72 2.68 -0.17 -9.28
C LEU A 72 2.33 -0.66 -10.70
N HIS A 73 1.20 -0.23 -11.22
CA HIS A 73 0.74 -0.65 -12.54
C HIS A 73 1.53 -0.02 -13.69
N ARG A 74 1.87 1.25 -13.56
CA ARG A 74 2.68 1.95 -14.57
C ARG A 74 4.05 1.29 -14.77
N THR A 75 4.60 0.69 -13.71
CA THR A 75 5.95 0.09 -13.74
C THR A 75 5.97 -1.43 -13.90
N GLY A 76 4.81 -2.04 -14.15
CA GLY A 76 4.75 -3.46 -14.51
C GLY A 76 3.85 -4.34 -13.64
N GLY A 77 3.15 -3.78 -12.66
CA GLY A 77 2.29 -4.56 -11.76
C GLY A 77 3.08 -5.34 -10.71
N GLY A 78 2.53 -6.45 -10.26
CA GLY A 78 3.11 -7.29 -9.23
C GLY A 78 2.39 -7.19 -7.89
N ARG A 79 2.93 -7.84 -6.86
CA ARG A 79 2.35 -7.84 -5.51
C ARG A 79 3.19 -7.00 -4.55
N LEU A 80 2.48 -6.29 -3.68
CA LEU A 80 3.11 -5.56 -2.59
C LEU A 80 3.53 -6.54 -1.48
N LEU A 81 4.79 -6.48 -1.07
CA LEU A 81 5.30 -7.29 0.04
C LEU A 81 5.38 -6.52 1.35
N ALA A 82 5.73 -5.23 1.29
CA ALA A 82 5.92 -4.39 2.46
C ALA A 82 5.62 -2.94 2.13
N VAL A 83 5.02 -2.22 3.06
CA VAL A 83 4.60 -0.82 2.92
C VAL A 83 5.05 0.00 4.12
N SER A 84 5.58 1.18 3.85
CA SER A 84 5.91 2.19 4.85
C SER A 84 5.23 3.50 4.48
N CYS A 85 4.36 4.01 5.33
CA CYS A 85 3.70 5.29 5.18
C CYS A 85 4.19 6.24 6.28
N VAL A 86 4.47 7.49 5.94
CA VAL A 86 4.98 8.50 6.86
C VAL A 86 4.20 9.80 6.77
N ASP A 87 4.12 10.50 7.91
CA ASP A 87 3.61 11.85 8.00
C ASP A 87 4.69 12.91 7.66
N GLN A 88 4.34 14.16 7.79
CA GLN A 88 5.22 15.30 7.51
C GLN A 88 6.47 15.38 8.40
N HIS A 89 6.50 14.66 9.51
CA HIS A 89 7.64 14.56 10.42
C HIS A 89 8.49 13.30 10.19
N GLY A 90 8.12 12.49 9.19
CA GLY A 90 8.77 11.21 8.92
C GLY A 90 8.38 10.11 9.91
N SER A 91 7.33 10.31 10.70
CA SER A 91 6.84 9.30 11.64
C SER A 91 5.91 8.32 10.95
N ALA A 92 5.94 7.06 11.39
CA ALA A 92 5.05 6.03 10.85
C ALA A 92 3.59 6.46 11.01
N LEU A 93 2.86 6.46 9.90
CA LEU A 93 1.45 6.85 9.82
C LEU A 93 0.62 5.67 9.31
N MET A 94 -0.51 5.45 9.95
CA MET A 94 -1.45 4.43 9.46
C MET A 94 -2.25 4.98 8.28
N PRO A 95 -2.36 4.23 7.17
CA PRO A 95 -3.25 4.58 6.08
C PRO A 95 -4.71 4.59 6.55
N CYS A 96 -5.53 5.46 5.96
CA CYS A 96 -6.96 5.48 6.26
C CYS A 96 -7.64 4.16 5.85
N GLY A 97 -8.89 3.94 6.30
CA GLY A 97 -9.60 2.69 6.00
C GLY A 97 -9.77 2.42 4.50
N ARG A 98 -10.04 3.47 3.71
CA ARG A 98 -10.10 3.35 2.24
C ARG A 98 -8.77 2.87 1.65
N CYS A 99 -7.65 3.40 2.12
CA CYS A 99 -6.33 3.02 1.63
C CYS A 99 -5.92 1.62 2.10
N ARG A 100 -6.35 1.18 3.28
CA ARG A 100 -6.14 -0.22 3.71
C ARG A 100 -6.83 -1.21 2.76
N GLN A 101 -8.06 -0.89 2.34
CA GLN A 101 -8.79 -1.67 1.34
C GLN A 101 -8.06 -1.64 -0.01
N LEU A 102 -7.57 -0.48 -0.43
CA LEU A 102 -6.81 -0.33 -1.68
C LEU A 102 -5.53 -1.18 -1.67
N LEU A 103 -4.78 -1.15 -0.58
CA LEU A 103 -3.55 -1.93 -0.43
C LEU A 103 -3.83 -3.43 -0.35
N TRP A 104 -4.96 -3.82 0.26
CA TRP A 104 -5.38 -5.22 0.36
C TRP A 104 -5.50 -5.89 -1.01
N GLU A 105 -6.04 -5.22 -2.00
CA GLU A 105 -6.17 -5.74 -3.36
C GLU A 105 -4.84 -6.23 -3.92
N PHE A 106 -3.78 -5.47 -3.69
CA PHE A 106 -2.47 -5.70 -4.32
C PHE A 106 -1.43 -6.37 -3.40
N GLY A 107 -1.66 -6.37 -2.10
CA GLY A 107 -0.77 -6.98 -1.12
C GLY A 107 -1.32 -8.26 -0.49
N GLY A 108 -2.61 -8.31 -0.27
CA GLY A 108 -3.26 -9.42 0.43
C GLY A 108 -2.95 -9.46 1.92
N PRO A 109 -3.39 -10.53 2.62
CA PRO A 109 -3.31 -10.62 4.08
C PRO A 109 -1.89 -10.60 4.64
N ASP A 110 -0.92 -11.15 3.91
CA ASP A 110 0.46 -11.33 4.38
C ASP A 110 1.37 -10.14 4.09
N CYS A 111 0.89 -9.13 3.35
CA CYS A 111 1.66 -7.91 3.11
C CYS A 111 1.98 -7.23 4.43
N LEU A 112 3.23 -6.83 4.61
CA LEU A 112 3.70 -6.22 5.85
C LEU A 112 3.53 -4.70 5.81
N MET A 113 3.17 -4.13 6.94
CA MET A 113 3.01 -2.69 7.12
C MET A 113 3.82 -2.23 8.33
N MET A 114 4.62 -1.17 8.16
CA MET A 114 5.21 -0.47 9.29
C MET A 114 4.11 0.34 9.99
N THR A 115 3.91 0.06 11.27
CA THR A 115 2.95 0.79 12.10
C THR A 115 3.68 1.52 13.22
N PRO A 116 3.04 2.47 13.93
CA PRO A 116 3.63 3.10 15.10
C PRO A 116 4.05 2.11 16.20
N GLU A 117 3.48 0.91 16.20
CA GLU A 117 3.77 -0.16 17.17
C GLU A 117 4.70 -1.25 16.60
N GLY A 118 5.32 -1.02 15.45
CA GLY A 118 6.16 -1.98 14.75
C GLY A 118 5.46 -2.63 13.55
N VAL A 119 6.08 -3.64 12.99
CA VAL A 119 5.58 -4.31 11.79
C VAL A 119 4.35 -5.15 12.10
N ARG A 120 3.30 -5.02 11.28
CA ARG A 120 2.07 -5.82 11.31
C ARG A 120 1.73 -6.29 9.90
N THR A 121 0.88 -7.31 9.80
CA THR A 121 0.32 -7.72 8.50
C THR A 121 -0.89 -6.85 8.12
N LEU A 122 -1.25 -6.82 6.84
CA LEU A 122 -2.50 -6.18 6.43
C LEU A 122 -3.72 -6.87 7.05
N ALA A 123 -3.66 -8.19 7.30
CA ALA A 123 -4.71 -8.91 8.01
C ALA A 123 -4.93 -8.39 9.44
N ASP A 124 -3.86 -7.93 10.11
CA ASP A 124 -3.96 -7.35 11.46
C ASP A 124 -4.63 -5.98 11.45
N ILE A 125 -4.41 -5.17 10.41
CA ILE A 125 -4.89 -3.78 10.34
C ILE A 125 -6.18 -3.62 9.52
N LEU A 126 -6.60 -4.67 8.82
CA LEU A 126 -7.90 -4.76 8.13
C LEU A 126 -8.49 -6.15 8.38
N PRO A 127 -8.95 -6.46 9.60
CA PRO A 127 -9.51 -7.76 9.95
C PRO A 127 -10.77 -8.06 9.12
N GLN A 128 -10.94 -9.33 8.73
CA GLN A 128 -12.12 -9.80 7.98
C GLN A 128 -12.36 -8.96 6.72
N ALA A 129 -11.29 -8.65 5.99
CA ALA A 129 -11.34 -7.77 4.85
C ALA A 129 -12.14 -8.38 3.70
N PHE A 130 -12.90 -7.51 3.01
CA PHE A 130 -13.48 -7.84 1.71
C PHE A 130 -12.36 -7.83 0.65
N GLY A 131 -12.36 -8.82 -0.24
CA GLY A 131 -11.35 -8.92 -1.28
C GLY A 131 -11.80 -9.67 -2.52
N PRO A 132 -10.91 -9.86 -3.50
CA PRO A 132 -11.21 -10.54 -4.76
C PRO A 132 -11.82 -11.94 -4.58
N ASP A 133 -11.39 -12.69 -3.59
CA ASP A 133 -11.86 -14.05 -3.31
C ASP A 133 -13.36 -14.07 -2.97
N ASP A 134 -13.89 -13.02 -2.35
CA ASP A 134 -15.32 -12.92 -2.05
C ASP A 134 -16.17 -12.81 -3.31
N LEU A 135 -15.66 -12.17 -4.35
CA LEU A 135 -16.34 -12.04 -5.64
C LEU A 135 -16.26 -13.34 -6.45
N ILE A 136 -15.10 -14.00 -6.45
CA ILE A 136 -14.86 -15.24 -7.18
C ILE A 136 -15.75 -16.36 -6.61
N SER A 137 -15.75 -16.56 -5.30
CA SER A 137 -16.56 -17.60 -4.64
C SER A 137 -18.06 -17.42 -4.86
N ARG A 138 -18.52 -16.17 -4.91
CA ARG A 138 -19.94 -15.86 -5.18
C ARG A 138 -20.32 -16.05 -6.65
N ALA A 139 -19.41 -15.77 -7.58
CA ALA A 139 -19.64 -16.02 -9.00
C ALA A 139 -19.79 -17.51 -9.29
N GLU A 140 -18.97 -18.35 -8.65
CA GLU A 140 -19.05 -19.81 -8.75
C GLU A 140 -20.36 -20.37 -8.13
N ALA A 141 -20.80 -19.79 -7.00
CA ALA A 141 -22.05 -20.19 -6.34
C ALA A 141 -23.32 -19.81 -7.14
N ASN A 142 -23.23 -18.75 -7.95
CA ASN A 142 -24.34 -18.26 -8.77
C ASN A 142 -24.33 -18.83 -10.19
N GLY A 143 -23.72 -19.96 -10.50
CA GLY A 143 -23.65 -20.64 -11.80
C GLY A 143 -24.43 -20.00 -12.95
N PRO A 144 -24.20 -20.26 -14.22
CA PRO A 144 -24.85 -19.54 -15.30
C PRO A 144 -26.36 -19.64 -15.16
N SER A 145 -27.01 -18.51 -14.93
CA SER A 145 -28.47 -18.41 -15.08
C SER A 145 -28.79 -18.69 -16.54
N LEU A 146 -29.46 -19.79 -16.79
CA LEU A 146 -30.01 -20.15 -18.11
C LEU A 146 -31.01 -19.10 -18.57
#